data_083218f75e5bd861f3db8a0ccc20e0f8
#
_entry.id   083218f75e5bd861f3db8a0ccc20e0f8
#
_cell.length_a   1.000
_cell.length_b   1.000
_cell.length_c   1.000
_cell.angle_alpha   90.00
_cell.angle_beta   90.00
_cell.angle_gamma   90.00
#
_symmetry.space_group_name_H-M   'P 1'
#
loop_
_entity.id
_entity.type
_entity.pdbx_description
1 polymer ?
#
loop_
_entity_poly.entity_id
_entity_poly.type
_entity_poly.pdbx_seq_one_letter_code
_entity_poly.pdbx_strand_id
1 'polypeptide(L)'
;MEVALDRGWWAIAGSVLRMELDSMIRVIYLLRRPDRRDRILASCVAGEGFKYGQGYISDQKMIAVATRDNGWVDAVYEFGNKFVHLTDAHDYAEVDPLQAYEHRGDVIKYLNDEYRGKVPGRRLDDSSTLRDIAAYAPHVLDKITSNLSRYTEDLRTKVGHR
;
A
#
# COMPACT_ATOMS: atom_id res chain seq x y z
N MET A 1 14.35 2.66 -1.54
CA MET A 1 13.41 3.60 -2.17
C MET A 1 14.14 4.70 -2.93
N GLU A 2 14.92 5.55 -2.29
CA GLU A 2 15.62 6.70 -2.91
C GLU A 2 16.44 6.31 -4.15
N VAL A 3 17.31 5.29 -4.06
CA VAL A 3 18.10 4.82 -5.20
C VAL A 3 17.24 4.39 -6.40
N ALA A 4 16.07 3.80 -6.14
CA ALA A 4 15.16 3.41 -7.22
C ALA A 4 14.52 4.63 -7.88
N LEU A 5 14.17 5.64 -7.09
CA LEU A 5 13.61 6.90 -7.58
C LEU A 5 14.63 7.70 -8.39
N ASP A 6 15.87 7.83 -7.90
CA ASP A 6 16.96 8.55 -8.55
C ASP A 6 17.31 7.93 -9.92
N ARG A 7 17.17 6.62 -10.02
CA ARG A 7 17.42 5.88 -11.27
C ARG A 7 16.20 5.73 -12.18
N GLY A 8 15.05 6.27 -11.79
CA GLY A 8 13.81 6.14 -12.54
C GLY A 8 13.23 4.70 -12.53
N TRP A 9 13.59 3.88 -11.54
CA TRP A 9 13.08 2.51 -11.39
C TRP A 9 11.72 2.51 -10.67
N TRP A 10 10.74 3.14 -11.32
CA TRP A 10 9.40 3.38 -10.76
C TRP A 10 8.68 2.09 -10.37
N ALA A 11 8.81 1.04 -11.18
CA ALA A 11 8.22 -0.26 -10.89
C ALA A 11 8.77 -0.86 -9.60
N ILE A 12 10.07 -0.72 -9.34
CA ILE A 12 10.70 -1.19 -8.08
C ILE A 12 10.17 -0.37 -6.91
N ALA A 13 10.12 0.95 -7.03
CA ALA A 13 9.60 1.82 -5.98
C ALA A 13 8.13 1.51 -5.65
N GLY A 14 7.30 1.35 -6.67
CA GLY A 14 5.89 0.95 -6.53
C GLY A 14 5.73 -0.43 -5.90
N SER A 15 6.57 -1.39 -6.29
CA SER A 15 6.55 -2.74 -5.72
C SER A 15 6.91 -2.74 -4.24
N VAL A 16 7.89 -1.95 -3.81
CA VAL A 16 8.23 -1.81 -2.38
C VAL A 16 7.04 -1.25 -1.60
N LEU A 17 6.42 -0.17 -2.07
CA LEU A 17 5.21 0.39 -1.43
C LEU A 17 4.10 -0.66 -1.32
N ARG A 18 3.88 -1.41 -2.39
CA ARG A 18 2.83 -2.43 -2.45
C ARG A 18 3.09 -3.58 -1.47
N MET A 19 4.33 -4.06 -1.37
CA MET A 19 4.70 -5.15 -0.46
C MET A 19 4.52 -4.73 1.02
N GLU A 20 4.93 -3.53 1.38
CA GLU A 20 4.76 -3.02 2.74
C GLU A 20 3.28 -2.78 3.07
N LEU A 21 2.51 -2.27 2.10
CA LEU A 21 1.08 -2.11 2.25
C LEU A 21 0.36 -3.46 2.43
N ASP A 22 0.76 -4.50 1.68
CA ASP A 22 0.23 -5.86 1.85
C ASP A 22 0.47 -6.39 3.25
N SER A 23 1.65 -6.16 3.80
CA SER A 23 1.97 -6.54 5.17
C SER A 23 1.06 -5.82 6.16
N MET A 24 0.85 -4.53 5.98
CA MET A 24 -0.01 -3.72 6.85
C MET A 24 -1.47 -4.16 6.80
N ILE A 25 -2.06 -4.38 5.62
CA ILE A 25 -3.47 -4.79 5.49
C ILE A 25 -3.73 -6.18 6.10
N ARG A 26 -2.75 -7.09 6.01
CA ARG A 26 -2.83 -8.41 6.66
C ARG A 26 -2.85 -8.29 8.19
N VAL A 27 -2.00 -7.47 8.75
CA VAL A 27 -1.97 -7.23 10.20
C VAL A 27 -3.26 -6.57 10.67
N ILE A 28 -3.78 -5.56 9.96
CA ILE A 28 -5.07 -4.94 10.27
C ILE A 28 -6.19 -5.99 10.21
N TYR A 29 -6.20 -6.84 9.19
CA TYR A 29 -7.21 -7.90 9.06
C TYR A 29 -7.20 -8.83 10.27
N LEU A 30 -6.03 -9.27 10.74
CA LEU A 30 -5.90 -10.10 11.95
C LEU A 30 -6.40 -9.39 13.21
N LEU A 31 -6.14 -8.09 13.34
CA LEU A 31 -6.63 -7.29 14.46
C LEU A 31 -8.16 -7.16 14.47
N ARG A 32 -8.77 -7.05 13.29
CA ARG A 32 -10.21 -6.84 13.12
C ARG A 32 -11.01 -8.14 13.07
N ARG A 33 -10.33 -9.28 12.99
CA ARG A 33 -10.96 -10.62 12.91
C ARG A 33 -10.44 -11.56 14.01
N PRO A 34 -10.67 -11.21 15.31
CA PRO A 34 -10.21 -12.02 16.44
C PRO A 34 -10.80 -13.45 16.41
N ASP A 35 -12.00 -13.62 15.83
CA ASP A 35 -12.67 -14.90 15.62
C ASP A 35 -11.89 -15.87 14.70
N ARG A 36 -11.04 -15.35 13.83
CA ARG A 36 -10.29 -16.10 12.82
C ARG A 36 -8.79 -16.05 12.99
N ARG A 37 -8.30 -15.07 13.72
CA ARG A 37 -6.88 -14.71 13.85
C ARG A 37 -5.99 -15.89 14.14
N ASP A 38 -6.29 -16.64 15.19
CA ASP A 38 -5.42 -17.71 15.67
C ASP A 38 -5.29 -18.84 14.64
N ARG A 39 -6.39 -19.16 13.93
CA ARG A 39 -6.36 -20.15 12.85
C ARG A 39 -5.56 -19.66 11.64
N ILE A 40 -5.68 -18.39 11.27
CA ILE A 40 -4.91 -17.80 10.18
C ILE A 40 -3.43 -17.79 10.53
N LEU A 41 -3.07 -17.39 11.76
CA LEU A 41 -1.68 -17.41 12.23
C LEU A 41 -1.10 -18.83 12.23
N ALA A 42 -1.84 -19.81 12.71
CA ALA A 42 -1.44 -21.21 12.68
C ALA A 42 -1.17 -21.69 11.24
N SER A 43 -2.03 -21.33 10.29
CA SER A 43 -1.85 -21.63 8.87
C SER A 43 -0.57 -20.98 8.28
N CYS A 44 -0.30 -19.73 8.63
CA CYS A 44 0.93 -19.05 8.23
C CYS A 44 2.18 -19.74 8.79
N VAL A 45 2.16 -20.10 10.08
CA VAL A 45 3.28 -20.81 10.73
C VAL A 45 3.52 -22.18 10.10
N ALA A 46 2.45 -22.87 9.69
CA ALA A 46 2.54 -24.17 8.99
C ALA A 46 3.00 -24.03 7.51
N GLY A 47 3.29 -22.81 7.03
CA GLY A 47 3.70 -22.55 5.64
C GLY A 47 2.56 -22.66 4.61
N GLU A 48 1.32 -22.75 5.07
CA GLU A 48 0.15 -22.91 4.21
C GLU A 48 -0.39 -21.58 3.64
N GLY A 49 0.16 -20.46 4.09
CA GLY A 49 -0.21 -19.11 3.66
C GLY A 49 -1.35 -18.48 4.46
N PHE A 50 -1.79 -17.30 3.99
CA PHE A 50 -2.80 -16.47 4.66
C PHE A 50 -4.22 -16.97 4.32
N LYS A 51 -4.67 -18.00 5.01
CA LYS A 51 -5.95 -18.67 4.74
C LYS A 51 -6.77 -18.95 6.01
N TYR A 52 -8.07 -19.17 5.81
CA TYR A 52 -9.00 -19.59 6.86
C TYR A 52 -9.82 -20.76 6.35
N GLY A 53 -9.70 -21.93 6.99
CA GLY A 53 -10.24 -23.18 6.50
C GLY A 53 -9.59 -23.62 5.19
N GLN A 54 -10.39 -23.96 4.20
CA GLN A 54 -9.90 -24.42 2.89
C GLN A 54 -9.56 -23.27 1.91
N GLY A 55 -9.86 -22.02 2.24
CA GLY A 55 -9.76 -20.90 1.30
C GLY A 55 -8.76 -19.83 1.70
N TYR A 56 -8.02 -19.31 0.69
CA TYR A 56 -7.23 -18.09 0.86
C TYR A 56 -8.14 -16.88 1.10
N ILE A 57 -7.65 -15.97 1.94
CA ILE A 57 -8.32 -14.69 2.16
C ILE A 57 -7.90 -13.76 1.03
N SER A 58 -8.87 -13.31 0.23
CA SER A 58 -8.59 -12.44 -0.89
C SER A 58 -8.14 -11.04 -0.44
N ASP A 59 -7.27 -10.42 -1.24
CA ASP A 59 -6.79 -9.07 -1.00
C ASP A 59 -7.94 -8.08 -0.89
N GLN A 60 -8.97 -8.18 -1.73
CA GLN A 60 -10.16 -7.34 -1.67
C GLN A 60 -10.85 -7.35 -0.30
N LYS A 61 -10.95 -8.53 0.34
CA LYS A 61 -11.53 -8.64 1.69
C LYS A 61 -10.66 -7.95 2.74
N MET A 62 -9.34 -8.07 2.60
CA MET A 62 -8.40 -7.44 3.52
C MET A 62 -8.39 -5.92 3.34
N ILE A 63 -8.37 -5.44 2.11
CA ILE A 63 -8.45 -4.01 1.77
C ILE A 63 -9.74 -3.41 2.30
N ALA A 64 -10.89 -4.02 2.05
CA ALA A 64 -12.18 -3.53 2.53
C ALA A 64 -12.23 -3.39 4.07
N VAL A 65 -11.48 -4.21 4.81
CA VAL A 65 -11.35 -4.08 6.26
C VAL A 65 -10.39 -2.94 6.61
N ALA A 66 -9.24 -2.84 5.95
CA ALA A 66 -8.21 -1.85 6.24
C ALA A 66 -8.65 -0.42 5.87
N THR A 67 -9.40 -0.25 4.78
CA THR A 67 -9.90 1.05 4.31
C THR A 67 -10.88 1.70 5.28
N ARG A 68 -11.60 0.91 6.09
CA ARG A 68 -12.48 1.46 7.15
C ARG A 68 -11.73 2.29 8.19
N ASP A 69 -10.50 1.88 8.49
CA ASP A 69 -9.65 2.55 9.47
C ASP A 69 -8.70 3.56 8.81
N ASN A 70 -8.38 3.34 7.54
CA ASN A 70 -7.37 4.08 6.79
C ASN A 70 -7.88 4.32 5.36
N GLY A 71 -8.74 5.31 5.16
CA GLY A 71 -9.41 5.58 3.89
C GLY A 71 -8.49 5.76 2.67
N TRP A 72 -7.20 6.01 2.90
CA TRP A 72 -6.17 6.15 1.87
C TRP A 72 -5.63 4.80 1.32
N VAL A 73 -5.88 3.70 2.03
CA VAL A 73 -5.31 2.36 1.70
C VAL A 73 -5.72 1.91 0.31
N ASP A 74 -6.98 2.08 -0.04
CA ASP A 74 -7.53 1.65 -1.32
C ASP A 74 -6.83 2.33 -2.50
N ALA A 75 -6.72 3.66 -2.46
CA ALA A 75 -6.06 4.44 -3.52
C ALA A 75 -4.58 4.05 -3.70
N VAL A 76 -3.84 3.87 -2.58
CA VAL A 76 -2.42 3.46 -2.64
C VAL A 76 -2.28 2.03 -3.14
N TYR A 77 -3.20 1.14 -2.74
CA TYR A 77 -3.22 -0.25 -3.18
C TYR A 77 -3.46 -0.37 -4.69
N GLU A 78 -4.50 0.29 -5.19
CA GLU A 78 -4.84 0.26 -6.61
C GLU A 78 -3.73 0.88 -7.47
N PHE A 79 -3.19 2.02 -7.02
CA PHE A 79 -2.04 2.62 -7.69
C PHE A 79 -0.85 1.65 -7.74
N GLY A 80 -0.49 1.04 -6.60
CA GLY A 80 0.61 0.07 -6.52
C GLY A 80 0.40 -1.15 -7.43
N ASN A 81 -0.83 -1.63 -7.58
CA ASN A 81 -1.15 -2.74 -8.46
C ASN A 81 -0.78 -2.50 -9.92
N LYS A 82 -0.91 -1.27 -10.40
CA LYS A 82 -0.53 -0.91 -11.77
C LYS A 82 0.96 -1.14 -12.06
N PHE A 83 1.81 -1.09 -11.04
CA PHE A 83 3.26 -1.31 -11.16
C PHE A 83 3.69 -2.76 -10.92
N VAL A 84 2.93 -3.52 -10.14
CA VAL A 84 3.25 -4.93 -9.81
C VAL A 84 2.80 -5.88 -10.92
N HIS A 85 1.63 -5.62 -11.48
CA HIS A 85 1.11 -6.41 -12.59
C HIS A 85 1.56 -5.80 -13.92
N LEU A 86 1.92 -6.66 -14.88
CA LEU A 86 2.27 -6.27 -16.25
C LEU A 86 1.04 -5.62 -16.92
N THR A 87 0.85 -4.34 -16.68
CA THR A 87 -0.19 -3.50 -17.24
C THR A 87 0.44 -2.47 -18.14
N ASP A 88 -0.36 -1.69 -18.85
CA ASP A 88 0.07 -0.58 -19.73
C ASP A 88 0.97 0.44 -19.00
N ALA A 89 0.94 0.45 -17.64
CA ALA A 89 1.82 1.28 -16.82
C ALA A 89 3.30 0.89 -16.90
N HIS A 90 3.67 -0.23 -17.51
CA HIS A 90 5.06 -0.61 -17.77
C HIS A 90 5.65 0.02 -19.04
N ASP A 91 4.82 0.53 -19.92
CA ASP A 91 5.27 1.22 -21.13
C ASP A 91 5.43 2.74 -20.89
N TYR A 92 6.44 3.08 -20.08
CA TYR A 92 6.71 4.48 -19.71
C TYR A 92 7.29 5.32 -20.86
N ALA A 93 7.58 4.71 -22.00
CA ALA A 93 8.22 5.42 -23.12
C ALA A 93 7.22 6.24 -23.91
N GLU A 94 5.94 5.82 -23.98
CA GLU A 94 4.94 6.45 -24.82
C GLU A 94 3.92 7.28 -24.06
N VAL A 95 3.49 6.81 -22.86
CA VAL A 95 2.46 7.51 -22.05
C VAL A 95 2.87 7.53 -20.59
N ASP A 96 2.75 8.70 -19.94
CA ASP A 96 2.94 8.80 -18.50
C ASP A 96 1.86 8.01 -17.75
N PRO A 97 2.23 7.02 -16.92
CA PRO A 97 1.26 6.12 -16.27
C PRO A 97 0.27 6.85 -15.37
N LEU A 98 0.66 7.98 -14.75
CA LEU A 98 -0.26 8.77 -13.96
C LEU A 98 -1.32 9.45 -14.83
N GLN A 99 -0.94 9.89 -16.03
CA GLN A 99 -1.88 10.51 -16.97
C GLN A 99 -2.92 9.51 -17.50
N ALA A 100 -2.53 8.24 -17.65
CA ALA A 100 -3.42 7.16 -18.06
C ALA A 100 -4.26 6.57 -16.91
N TYR A 101 -4.02 6.97 -15.65
CA TYR A 101 -4.68 6.38 -14.51
C TYR A 101 -6.05 7.02 -14.25
N GLU A 102 -7.12 6.21 -14.28
CA GLU A 102 -8.51 6.67 -14.13
C GLU A 102 -8.75 7.43 -12.81
N HIS A 103 -8.19 6.91 -11.69
CA HIS A 103 -8.33 7.52 -10.36
C HIS A 103 -7.18 8.47 -10.00
N ARG A 104 -6.54 9.06 -11.00
CA ARG A 104 -5.44 10.02 -10.82
C ARG A 104 -5.79 11.16 -9.87
N GLY A 105 -6.99 11.71 -9.99
CA GLY A 105 -7.45 12.80 -9.14
C GLY A 105 -7.46 12.46 -7.65
N ASP A 106 -7.80 11.23 -7.29
CA ASP A 106 -7.82 10.76 -5.90
C ASP A 106 -6.40 10.66 -5.34
N VAL A 107 -5.45 10.17 -6.14
CA VAL A 107 -4.02 10.13 -5.77
C VAL A 107 -3.48 11.54 -5.55
N ILE A 108 -3.69 12.45 -6.49
CA ILE A 108 -3.25 13.85 -6.39
C ILE A 108 -3.86 14.53 -5.17
N LYS A 109 -5.16 14.36 -4.96
CA LYS A 109 -5.85 14.92 -3.80
C LYS A 109 -5.26 14.38 -2.49
N TYR A 110 -5.11 13.04 -2.38
CA TYR A 110 -4.51 12.41 -1.21
C TYR A 110 -3.12 12.96 -0.91
N LEU A 111 -2.23 13.02 -1.92
CA LEU A 111 -0.87 13.51 -1.73
C LEU A 111 -0.83 15.00 -1.32
N ASN A 112 -1.68 15.83 -1.93
CA ASN A 112 -1.78 17.23 -1.60
C ASN A 112 -2.33 17.48 -0.18
N ASP A 113 -3.30 16.69 0.26
CA ASP A 113 -3.94 16.86 1.56
C ASP A 113 -3.03 16.33 2.69
N GLU A 114 -2.45 15.15 2.50
CA GLU A 114 -1.69 14.46 3.54
C GLU A 114 -0.25 14.97 3.70
N TYR A 115 0.39 15.38 2.60
CA TYR A 115 1.81 15.73 2.59
C TYR A 115 2.07 17.19 2.25
N ARG A 116 1.11 18.05 2.48
CA ARG A 116 1.22 19.50 2.23
C ARG A 116 2.45 20.09 2.92
N GLY A 117 3.35 20.66 2.13
CA GLY A 117 4.58 21.30 2.62
C GLY A 117 5.71 20.34 3.05
N LYS A 118 5.51 19.02 2.97
CA LYS A 118 6.57 18.03 3.26
C LYS A 118 7.49 17.79 2.08
N VAL A 119 6.98 17.91 0.86
CA VAL A 119 7.77 17.82 -0.36
C VAL A 119 7.97 19.24 -0.88
N PRO A 120 9.23 19.75 -1.01
CA PRO A 120 9.49 21.05 -1.59
C PRO A 120 9.02 21.07 -3.05
N GLY A 121 8.31 22.10 -3.43
CA GLY A 121 7.94 22.28 -4.82
C GLY A 121 6.48 22.69 -5.03
N ARG A 122 6.05 22.51 -6.26
CA ARG A 122 4.71 22.86 -6.75
C ARG A 122 3.67 21.88 -6.18
N ARG A 123 2.52 22.42 -5.80
CA ARG A 123 1.33 21.63 -5.51
C ARG A 123 0.97 20.79 -6.75
N LEU A 124 0.65 19.51 -6.54
CA LEU A 124 0.22 18.62 -7.62
C LEU A 124 -1.11 19.09 -8.22
N ASP A 125 -1.22 18.98 -9.52
CA ASP A 125 -2.39 19.35 -10.31
C ASP A 125 -2.60 18.37 -11.49
N ASP A 126 -3.56 18.67 -12.35
CA ASP A 126 -3.88 17.82 -13.50
C ASP A 126 -2.77 17.71 -14.55
N SER A 127 -1.76 18.54 -14.52
CA SER A 127 -0.58 18.45 -15.38
C SER A 127 0.56 17.62 -14.77
N SER A 128 0.41 17.19 -13.51
CA SER A 128 1.42 16.44 -12.79
C SER A 128 1.64 15.06 -13.40
N THR A 129 2.89 14.65 -13.43
CA THR A 129 3.36 13.38 -13.99
C THR A 129 3.67 12.35 -12.90
N LEU A 130 3.94 11.11 -13.30
CA LEU A 130 4.46 10.09 -12.38
C LEU A 130 5.73 10.57 -11.68
N ARG A 131 6.60 11.27 -12.37
CA ARG A 131 7.83 11.82 -11.80
C ARG A 131 7.56 12.84 -10.69
N ASP A 132 6.53 13.65 -10.84
CA ASP A 132 6.15 14.65 -9.83
C ASP A 132 5.64 14.00 -8.55
N ILE A 133 4.84 12.94 -8.67
CA ILE A 133 4.33 12.20 -7.50
C ILE A 133 5.37 11.27 -6.88
N ALA A 134 6.37 10.84 -7.62
CA ALA A 134 7.41 9.93 -7.14
C ALA A 134 8.18 10.50 -5.93
N ALA A 135 8.34 11.82 -5.86
CA ALA A 135 8.95 12.49 -4.72
C ALA A 135 8.20 12.24 -3.39
N TYR A 136 6.94 11.86 -3.44
CA TYR A 136 6.12 11.55 -2.26
C TYR A 136 6.28 10.08 -1.80
N ALA A 137 6.83 9.20 -2.63
CA ALA A 137 6.92 7.77 -2.33
C ALA A 137 7.65 7.45 -1.01
N PRO A 138 8.76 8.10 -0.62
CA PRO A 138 9.38 7.90 0.68
C PRO A 138 8.43 8.24 1.84
N HIS A 139 7.69 9.34 1.74
CA HIS A 139 6.75 9.76 2.79
C HIS A 139 5.55 8.81 2.92
N VAL A 140 5.07 8.28 1.78
CA VAL A 140 4.03 7.24 1.78
C VAL A 140 4.56 5.97 2.43
N LEU A 141 5.80 5.57 2.10
CA LEU A 141 6.45 4.42 2.72
C LEU A 141 6.60 4.60 4.23
N ASP A 142 7.08 5.75 4.69
CA ASP A 142 7.21 6.07 6.13
C ASP A 142 5.86 5.95 6.85
N LYS A 143 4.78 6.41 6.23
CA LYS A 143 3.43 6.28 6.78
C LYS A 143 3.01 4.82 6.88
N ILE A 144 3.23 4.02 5.84
CA ILE A 144 2.91 2.59 5.82
C ILE A 144 3.70 1.87 6.92
N THR A 145 5.01 2.04 6.97
CA THR A 145 5.89 1.34 7.93
C THR A 145 5.62 1.74 9.37
N SER A 146 5.36 3.02 9.62
CA SER A 146 4.97 3.51 10.95
C SER A 146 3.65 2.89 11.42
N ASN A 147 2.65 2.86 10.54
CA ASN A 147 1.37 2.22 10.85
C ASN A 147 1.52 0.70 11.03
N LEU A 148 2.29 0.03 10.17
CA LEU A 148 2.58 -1.40 10.28
C LEU A 148 3.23 -1.73 11.62
N SER A 149 4.23 -0.95 12.05
CA SER A 149 4.90 -1.14 13.35
C SER A 149 3.91 -1.04 14.50
N ARG A 150 3.05 -0.01 14.51
CA ARG A 150 2.02 0.17 15.53
C ARG A 150 1.02 -1.01 15.55
N TYR A 151 0.49 -1.37 14.39
CA TYR A 151 -0.48 -2.48 14.30
C TYR A 151 0.15 -3.83 14.67
N THR A 152 1.44 -4.04 14.37
CA THR A 152 2.16 -5.25 14.78
C THR A 152 2.29 -5.33 16.29
N GLU A 153 2.58 -4.21 16.96
CA GLU A 153 2.65 -4.17 18.43
C GLU A 153 1.27 -4.41 19.05
N ASP A 154 0.22 -3.79 18.51
CA ASP A 154 -1.16 -4.07 18.92
C ASP A 154 -1.51 -5.57 18.78
N LEU A 155 -1.05 -6.20 17.69
CA LEU A 155 -1.29 -7.63 17.48
C LEU A 155 -0.53 -8.49 18.49
N ARG A 156 0.74 -8.19 18.77
CA ARG A 156 1.56 -8.89 19.77
C ARG A 156 0.90 -8.85 21.15
N THR A 157 0.45 -7.68 21.56
CA THR A 157 -0.25 -7.50 22.84
C THR A 157 -1.50 -8.35 22.92
N LYS A 158 -2.30 -8.42 21.83
CA LYS A 158 -3.55 -9.21 21.80
C LYS A 158 -3.33 -10.72 21.69
N VAL A 159 -2.19 -11.18 21.22
CA VAL A 159 -1.85 -12.60 21.10
C VAL A 159 -1.08 -13.09 22.35
N GLY A 160 -0.23 -12.24 22.93
CA GLY A 160 0.63 -12.58 24.06
C GLY A 160 -0.08 -12.67 25.43
N HIS A 161 -1.33 -12.24 25.54
CA HIS A 161 -2.14 -12.30 26.77
C HIS A 161 -3.03 -13.56 26.88
N ARG A 162 -2.68 -14.63 26.16
CA ARG A 162 -3.35 -15.94 26.26
C ARG A 162 -2.35 -17.02 26.76
#